data_36310f7a4c8966c5d7971d0377108fb1
#
_entry.id   36310f7a4c8966c5d7971d0377108fb1
#
_cell.length_a   1.000
_cell.length_b   1.000
_cell.length_c   1.000
_cell.angle_alpha   90.00
_cell.angle_beta   90.00
_cell.angle_gamma   90.00
#
_symmetry.space_group_name_H-M   'P 1'
#
loop_
_entity.id
_entity.type
_entity.pdbx_description
1 polymer ?
#
loop_
_entity_poly.entity_id
_entity_poly.type
_entity_poly.pdbx_seq_one_letter_code
_entity_poly.pdbx_strand_id
1 'polypeptide(L)'
;EWSQKHKKIAPPEDFEVTDEDFEAFKQYAKEKNFTYDRQSEKLLKNLKEVAKFEGYMDNDSTLFNSLEAKLTPDLDRDFDRNKDQIKKLLTSEIMKRYYFQKGELINSLKEDDVLDKALEVLGDPALYQQTLEAPGKVEKTATL
;
A
#
# COMPACT_ATOMS: atom_id res chain seq x y z
N GLU A 1 0.88 -14.95 -17.30
CA GLU A 1 -0.45 -15.44 -17.71
C GLU A 1 -1.41 -14.29 -18.04
N TRP A 2 -1.57 -13.27 -17.17
CA TRP A 2 -2.45 -12.12 -17.42
C TRP A 2 -2.11 -11.42 -18.74
N SER A 3 -0.83 -11.09 -18.98
CA SER A 3 -0.36 -10.45 -20.21
C SER A 3 -0.52 -11.29 -21.49
N GLN A 4 -0.65 -12.60 -21.37
CA GLN A 4 -0.92 -13.46 -22.52
C GLN A 4 -2.37 -13.33 -22.99
N LYS A 5 -3.29 -13.06 -22.05
CA LYS A 5 -4.71 -12.83 -22.34
C LYS A 5 -4.99 -11.39 -22.80
N HIS A 6 -4.18 -10.42 -22.34
CA HIS A 6 -4.34 -9.00 -22.61
C HIS A 6 -3.21 -8.49 -23.51
N LYS A 7 -3.29 -8.77 -24.81
CA LYS A 7 -2.26 -8.36 -25.78
C LYS A 7 -2.16 -6.83 -25.97
N LYS A 8 -3.24 -6.11 -25.68
CA LYS A 8 -3.34 -4.65 -25.69
C LYS A 8 -4.07 -4.21 -24.44
N ILE A 9 -3.62 -3.12 -23.86
CA ILE A 9 -4.23 -2.49 -22.69
C ILE A 9 -4.44 -0.99 -22.96
N ALA A 10 -5.18 -0.32 -22.09
CA ALA A 10 -5.36 1.13 -22.15
C ALA A 10 -4.02 1.87 -22.05
N PRO A 11 -3.92 3.10 -22.57
CA PRO A 11 -2.73 3.93 -22.42
C PRO A 11 -2.46 4.23 -20.95
N PRO A 12 -1.20 4.58 -20.58
CA PRO A 12 -0.81 4.77 -19.18
C PRO A 12 -1.67 5.76 -18.40
N GLU A 13 -2.17 6.79 -19.08
CA GLU A 13 -3.02 7.82 -18.50
C GLU A 13 -4.38 7.29 -18.03
N ASP A 14 -4.88 6.23 -18.68
CA ASP A 14 -6.24 5.71 -18.48
C ASP A 14 -6.25 4.34 -17.81
N PHE A 15 -5.09 3.68 -17.72
CA PHE A 15 -5.04 2.32 -17.22
C PHE A 15 -5.18 2.25 -15.70
N GLU A 16 -6.05 1.36 -15.25
CA GLU A 16 -6.20 0.95 -13.86
C GLU A 16 -6.48 -0.55 -13.78
N VAL A 17 -5.97 -1.20 -12.76
CA VAL A 17 -6.33 -2.58 -12.42
C VAL A 17 -7.75 -2.58 -11.87
N THR A 18 -8.64 -3.30 -12.55
CA THR A 18 -10.05 -3.42 -12.12
C THR A 18 -10.18 -4.30 -10.88
N ASP A 19 -11.36 -4.33 -10.28
CA ASP A 19 -11.66 -5.25 -9.18
C ASP A 19 -11.68 -6.71 -9.67
N GLU A 20 -12.11 -6.94 -10.90
CA GLU A 20 -12.10 -8.25 -11.54
C GLU A 20 -10.67 -8.76 -11.76
N ASP A 21 -9.74 -7.90 -12.19
CA ASP A 21 -8.31 -8.23 -12.31
C ASP A 21 -7.70 -8.55 -10.96
N PHE A 22 -8.08 -7.81 -9.92
CA PHE A 22 -7.62 -8.06 -8.56
C PHE A 22 -8.10 -9.42 -8.04
N GLU A 23 -9.39 -9.75 -8.22
CA GLU A 23 -9.93 -11.05 -7.81
C GLU A 23 -9.28 -12.20 -8.61
N ALA A 24 -9.03 -12.02 -9.89
CA ALA A 24 -8.30 -12.98 -10.71
C ALA A 24 -6.86 -13.18 -10.21
N PHE A 25 -6.19 -12.11 -9.79
CA PHE A 25 -4.86 -12.17 -9.19
C PHE A 25 -4.89 -12.89 -7.84
N LYS A 26 -5.86 -12.59 -6.98
CA LYS A 26 -6.06 -13.23 -5.69
C LYS A 26 -6.26 -14.74 -5.85
N GLN A 27 -7.10 -15.14 -6.80
CA GLN A 27 -7.31 -16.54 -7.12
C GLN A 27 -6.02 -17.22 -7.64
N TYR A 28 -5.30 -16.55 -8.53
CA TYR A 28 -4.02 -17.05 -9.03
C TYR A 28 -2.99 -17.25 -7.91
N ALA A 29 -2.91 -16.32 -6.96
CA ALA A 29 -2.01 -16.44 -5.81
C ALA A 29 -2.36 -17.67 -4.95
N LYS A 30 -3.64 -17.93 -4.75
CA LYS A 30 -4.12 -19.14 -4.05
C LYS A 30 -3.73 -20.44 -4.78
N GLU A 31 -3.97 -20.47 -6.08
CA GLU A 31 -3.61 -21.65 -6.93
C GLU A 31 -2.11 -21.94 -6.92
N LYS A 32 -1.30 -20.89 -6.79
CA LYS A 32 0.17 -21.00 -6.67
C LYS A 32 0.64 -21.29 -5.23
N ASN A 33 -0.28 -21.49 -4.29
CA ASN A 33 0.02 -21.67 -2.87
C ASN A 33 0.92 -20.56 -2.33
N PHE A 34 0.61 -19.30 -2.69
CA PHE A 34 1.37 -18.16 -2.22
C PHE A 34 1.35 -18.08 -0.71
N THR A 35 2.52 -17.99 -0.11
CA THR A 35 2.72 -17.84 1.33
C THR A 35 3.68 -16.69 1.59
N TYR A 36 3.56 -16.07 2.74
CA TYR A 36 4.44 -14.99 3.17
C TYR A 36 4.69 -15.08 4.67
N ASP A 37 5.89 -14.67 5.06
CA ASP A 37 6.32 -14.65 6.45
C ASP A 37 5.83 -13.39 7.16
N ARG A 38 5.26 -13.58 8.34
CA ARG A 38 4.88 -12.48 9.24
C ARG A 38 5.80 -12.38 10.44
N GLN A 39 6.26 -11.17 10.71
CA GLN A 39 7.03 -10.90 11.93
C GLN A 39 6.22 -11.18 13.21
N SER A 40 4.93 -10.84 13.20
CA SER A 40 4.03 -11.10 14.33
C SER A 40 3.92 -12.58 14.67
N GLU A 41 3.86 -13.45 13.69
CA GLU A 41 3.82 -14.91 13.87
C GLU A 41 5.14 -15.42 14.48
N LYS A 42 6.28 -14.97 13.94
CA LYS A 42 7.61 -15.33 14.47
C LYS A 42 7.78 -14.86 15.92
N LEU A 43 7.38 -13.62 16.21
CA LEU A 43 7.45 -13.06 17.57
C LEU A 43 6.52 -13.78 18.54
N LEU A 44 5.30 -14.15 18.11
CA LEU A 44 4.39 -14.92 18.95
C LEU A 44 4.95 -16.32 19.26
N LYS A 45 5.54 -16.98 18.26
CA LYS A 45 6.19 -18.28 18.46
C LYS A 45 7.30 -18.17 19.51
N ASN A 46 8.17 -17.19 19.37
CA ASN A 46 9.25 -16.95 20.34
C ASN A 46 8.68 -16.62 21.74
N LEU A 47 7.64 -15.79 21.80
CA LEU A 47 6.97 -15.46 23.06
C LEU A 47 6.37 -16.70 23.74
N LYS A 48 5.74 -17.60 22.97
CA LYS A 48 5.20 -18.86 23.47
C LYS A 48 6.31 -19.76 24.05
N GLU A 49 7.47 -19.82 23.40
CA GLU A 49 8.61 -20.60 23.88
C GLU A 49 9.15 -20.05 25.20
N VAL A 50 9.30 -18.74 25.32
CA VAL A 50 9.73 -18.07 26.56
C VAL A 50 8.70 -18.25 27.66
N ALA A 51 7.43 -18.00 27.38
CA ALA A 51 6.34 -18.15 28.35
C ALA A 51 6.21 -19.60 28.86
N LYS A 52 6.47 -20.60 28.01
CA LYS A 52 6.53 -21.99 28.40
C LYS A 52 7.68 -22.26 29.34
N PHE A 53 8.88 -21.75 29.06
CA PHE A 53 10.06 -21.90 29.90
C PHE A 53 9.85 -21.23 31.29
N GLU A 54 9.18 -20.10 31.35
CA GLU A 54 8.89 -19.35 32.56
C GLU A 54 7.66 -19.87 33.32
N GLY A 55 6.94 -20.87 32.80
CA GLY A 55 5.79 -21.52 33.45
C GLY A 55 4.45 -20.79 33.29
N TYR A 56 4.37 -19.74 32.46
CA TYR A 56 3.12 -19.01 32.25
C TYR A 56 2.11 -19.76 31.35
N MET A 57 2.56 -20.75 30.57
CA MET A 57 1.70 -21.50 29.65
C MET A 57 0.75 -22.47 30.36
N ASP A 58 1.06 -22.87 31.58
CA ASP A 58 0.27 -23.89 32.33
C ASP A 58 -1.12 -23.39 32.70
N ASN A 59 -1.27 -22.07 32.89
CA ASN A 59 -2.53 -21.46 33.32
C ASN A 59 -3.24 -20.66 32.22
N ASP A 60 -2.53 -20.17 31.20
CA ASP A 60 -3.04 -19.20 30.22
C ASP A 60 -2.87 -19.63 28.74
N SER A 61 -2.77 -20.94 28.47
CA SER A 61 -2.62 -21.48 27.12
C SER A 61 -3.74 -21.04 26.16
N THR A 62 -4.95 -20.81 26.68
CA THR A 62 -6.11 -20.37 25.86
C THR A 62 -5.92 -18.98 25.30
N LEU A 63 -5.28 -18.05 26.03
CA LEU A 63 -5.00 -16.70 25.57
C LEU A 63 -4.00 -16.71 24.39
N PHE A 64 -2.93 -17.47 24.54
CA PHE A 64 -1.93 -17.65 23.50
C PHE A 64 -2.49 -18.29 22.22
N ASN A 65 -3.35 -19.31 22.37
CA ASN A 65 -4.01 -19.95 21.26
C ASN A 65 -5.01 -19.02 20.55
N SER A 66 -5.74 -18.20 21.30
CA SER A 66 -6.63 -17.19 20.74
C SER A 66 -5.88 -16.12 19.96
N LEU A 67 -4.71 -15.70 20.48
CA LEU A 67 -3.84 -14.74 19.78
C LEU A 67 -3.24 -15.36 18.52
N GLU A 68 -2.79 -16.61 18.59
CA GLU A 68 -2.27 -17.35 17.44
C GLU A 68 -3.32 -17.46 16.33
N ALA A 69 -4.55 -17.85 16.67
CA ALA A 69 -5.65 -17.94 15.70
C ALA A 69 -5.94 -16.60 15.02
N LYS A 70 -5.82 -15.47 15.74
CA LYS A 70 -5.98 -14.12 15.18
C LYS A 70 -4.81 -13.68 14.32
N LEU A 71 -3.61 -14.14 14.62
CA LEU A 71 -2.38 -13.79 13.88
C LEU A 71 -2.06 -14.79 12.76
N THR A 72 -2.78 -15.93 12.69
CA THR A 72 -2.62 -16.86 11.57
C THR A 72 -2.91 -16.15 10.25
N PRO A 73 -2.03 -16.28 9.25
CA PRO A 73 -2.24 -15.69 7.95
C PRO A 73 -3.56 -16.16 7.33
N ASP A 74 -4.37 -15.22 6.93
CA ASP A 74 -5.57 -15.44 6.14
C ASP A 74 -5.41 -14.66 4.83
N LEU A 75 -5.16 -15.39 3.76
CA LEU A 75 -4.84 -14.81 2.47
C LEU A 75 -5.99 -13.91 1.96
N ASP A 76 -7.24 -14.33 2.15
CA ASP A 76 -8.39 -13.56 1.73
C ASP A 76 -8.49 -12.22 2.46
N ARG A 77 -8.47 -12.28 3.77
CA ARG A 77 -8.53 -11.10 4.63
C ARG A 77 -7.37 -10.15 4.36
N ASP A 78 -6.17 -10.70 4.17
CA ASP A 78 -4.97 -9.89 4.01
C ASP A 78 -4.90 -9.26 2.62
N PHE A 79 -5.38 -9.92 1.58
CA PHE A 79 -5.56 -9.34 0.25
C PHE A 79 -6.59 -8.23 0.27
N ASP A 80 -7.75 -8.47 0.88
CA ASP A 80 -8.83 -7.48 0.95
C ASP A 80 -8.40 -6.24 1.75
N ARG A 81 -7.67 -6.43 2.85
CA ARG A 81 -7.13 -5.33 3.66
C ARG A 81 -6.12 -4.46 2.92
N ASN A 82 -5.34 -5.06 2.02
CA ASN A 82 -4.28 -4.37 1.28
C ASN A 82 -4.66 -4.17 -0.19
N LYS A 83 -5.94 -4.27 -0.55
CA LYS A 83 -6.45 -4.24 -1.91
C LYS A 83 -5.88 -3.09 -2.73
N ASP A 84 -5.99 -1.87 -2.22
CA ASP A 84 -5.56 -0.67 -2.95
C ASP A 84 -4.06 -0.65 -3.19
N GLN A 85 -3.26 -1.05 -2.20
CA GLN A 85 -1.81 -1.13 -2.35
C GLN A 85 -1.41 -2.20 -3.36
N ILE A 86 -2.08 -3.36 -3.32
CA ILE A 86 -1.83 -4.45 -4.26
C ILE A 86 -2.22 -4.02 -5.68
N LYS A 87 -3.37 -3.35 -5.86
CA LYS A 87 -3.78 -2.81 -7.16
C LYS A 87 -2.75 -1.82 -7.71
N LYS A 88 -2.22 -0.92 -6.89
CA LYS A 88 -1.16 0.02 -7.28
C LYS A 88 0.11 -0.71 -7.73
N LEU A 89 0.54 -1.72 -6.98
CA LEU A 89 1.72 -2.54 -7.35
C LEU A 89 1.49 -3.30 -8.66
N LEU A 90 0.32 -3.91 -8.84
CA LEU A 90 -0.04 -4.60 -10.07
C LEU A 90 -0.07 -3.64 -11.26
N THR A 91 -0.64 -2.46 -11.08
CA THR A 91 -0.67 -1.40 -12.10
C THR A 91 0.76 -1.01 -12.52
N SER A 92 1.64 -0.73 -11.55
CA SER A 92 3.05 -0.41 -11.80
C SER A 92 3.75 -1.51 -12.60
N GLU A 93 3.61 -2.78 -12.18
CA GLU A 93 4.24 -3.91 -12.87
C GLU A 93 3.68 -4.16 -14.28
N ILE A 94 2.38 -3.96 -14.47
CA ILE A 94 1.74 -4.04 -15.78
C ILE A 94 2.24 -2.91 -16.68
N MET A 95 2.29 -1.67 -16.17
CA MET A 95 2.78 -0.51 -16.92
C MET A 95 4.24 -0.70 -17.37
N LYS A 96 5.12 -1.16 -16.47
CA LYS A 96 6.52 -1.50 -16.83
C LYS A 96 6.60 -2.51 -17.96
N ARG A 97 5.73 -3.50 -17.93
CA ARG A 97 5.74 -4.58 -18.92
C ARG A 97 5.27 -4.15 -20.31
N TYR A 98 4.29 -3.26 -20.39
CA TYR A 98 3.69 -2.83 -21.66
C TYR A 98 4.29 -1.53 -22.20
N TYR A 99 4.61 -0.60 -21.31
CA TYR A 99 5.03 0.76 -21.66
C TYR A 99 6.38 1.15 -21.07
N PHE A 100 7.10 0.21 -20.48
CA PHE A 100 8.39 0.41 -19.85
C PHE A 100 8.33 1.44 -18.70
N GLN A 101 9.48 1.95 -18.27
CA GLN A 101 9.57 2.95 -17.19
C GLN A 101 8.78 4.23 -17.48
N LYS A 102 8.71 4.62 -18.76
CA LYS A 102 7.96 5.82 -19.16
C LYS A 102 6.46 5.67 -18.86
N GLY A 103 5.89 4.52 -19.17
CA GLY A 103 4.47 4.27 -18.90
C GLY A 103 4.16 4.19 -17.40
N GLU A 104 5.04 3.58 -16.62
CA GLU A 104 4.92 3.57 -15.16
C GLU A 104 4.94 5.00 -14.59
N LEU A 105 5.91 5.82 -15.02
CA LEU A 105 6.01 7.21 -14.58
C LEU A 105 4.73 8.00 -14.91
N ILE A 106 4.26 7.93 -16.17
CA ILE A 106 3.04 8.63 -16.58
C ILE A 106 1.85 8.20 -15.71
N ASN A 107 1.69 6.89 -15.49
CA ASN A 107 0.59 6.37 -14.68
C ASN A 107 0.68 6.81 -13.22
N SER A 108 1.89 6.85 -12.62
CA SER A 108 2.09 7.25 -11.24
C SER A 108 1.78 8.73 -10.97
N LEU A 109 1.87 9.59 -11.99
CA LEU A 109 1.54 11.02 -11.87
C LEU A 109 0.03 11.28 -11.75
N LYS A 110 -0.83 10.29 -12.00
CA LYS A 110 -2.29 10.43 -11.84
C LYS A 110 -2.74 10.69 -10.41
N GLU A 111 -1.98 10.23 -9.44
CA GLU A 111 -2.29 10.34 -8.01
C GLU A 111 -1.15 11.06 -7.25
N ASP A 112 -0.53 12.04 -7.89
CA ASP A 112 0.56 12.82 -7.29
C ASP A 112 0.01 14.15 -6.74
N ASP A 113 -0.33 14.16 -5.45
CA ASP A 113 -0.85 15.34 -4.75
C ASP A 113 0.10 16.54 -4.83
N VAL A 114 1.42 16.29 -4.95
CA VAL A 114 2.42 17.36 -5.07
C VAL A 114 2.35 18.00 -6.45
N LEU A 115 2.20 17.17 -7.49
CA LEU A 115 2.02 17.65 -8.86
C LEU A 115 0.72 18.43 -8.99
N ASP A 116 -0.38 17.91 -8.45
CA ASP A 116 -1.70 18.56 -8.48
C ASP A 116 -1.63 19.92 -7.78
N LYS A 117 -0.99 20.00 -6.61
CA LYS A 117 -0.79 21.25 -5.91
C LYS A 117 0.13 22.23 -6.64
N ALA A 118 1.16 21.73 -7.30
CA ALA A 118 2.02 22.56 -8.12
C ALA A 118 1.26 23.14 -9.33
N LEU A 119 0.44 22.33 -10.00
CA LEU A 119 -0.41 22.79 -11.10
C LEU A 119 -1.43 23.85 -10.65
N GLU A 120 -2.06 23.66 -9.49
CA GLU A 120 -2.97 24.63 -8.88
C GLU A 120 -2.27 25.98 -8.68
N VAL A 121 -1.10 25.97 -8.02
CA VAL A 121 -0.33 27.18 -7.74
C VAL A 121 0.14 27.87 -9.03
N LEU A 122 0.62 27.12 -10.00
CA LEU A 122 1.08 27.67 -11.28
C LEU A 122 -0.07 28.17 -12.17
N GLY A 123 -1.26 27.60 -12.01
CA GLY A 123 -2.47 27.98 -12.75
C GLY A 123 -3.13 29.27 -12.21
N ASP A 124 -2.84 29.68 -10.98
CA ASP A 124 -3.38 30.87 -10.35
C ASP A 124 -2.27 31.89 -10.07
N PRO A 125 -2.18 33.01 -10.85
CA PRO A 125 -1.14 34.01 -10.67
C PRO A 125 -1.15 34.67 -9.29
N ALA A 126 -2.33 34.82 -8.65
CA ALA A 126 -2.43 35.41 -7.33
C ALA A 126 -1.90 34.43 -6.26
N LEU A 127 -2.26 33.17 -6.34
CA LEU A 127 -1.76 32.12 -5.46
C LEU A 127 -0.24 31.92 -5.62
N TYR A 128 0.25 32.00 -6.86
CA TYR A 128 1.68 31.93 -7.16
C TYR A 128 2.46 33.07 -6.47
N GLN A 129 2.00 34.31 -6.61
CA GLN A 129 2.63 35.47 -5.94
C GLN A 129 2.58 35.31 -4.41
N GLN A 130 1.44 34.95 -3.85
CA GLN A 130 1.29 34.71 -2.42
C GLN A 130 2.24 33.60 -1.90
N THR A 131 2.46 32.56 -2.69
CA THR A 131 3.36 31.45 -2.32
C THR A 131 4.83 31.89 -2.31
N LEU A 132 5.19 32.86 -3.16
CA LEU A 132 6.55 33.44 -3.22
C LEU A 132 6.80 34.50 -2.16
N GLU A 133 5.76 35.09 -1.59
CA GLU A 133 5.90 36.05 -0.50
C GLU A 133 6.44 35.36 0.74
N ALA A 134 7.51 35.90 1.32
CA ALA A 134 8.03 35.38 2.58
C ALA A 134 6.95 35.50 3.68
N PRO A 135 6.79 34.47 4.54
CA PRO A 135 5.85 34.54 5.65
C PRO A 135 6.16 35.84 6.44
N GLY A 136 5.16 36.73 6.50
CA GLY A 136 5.29 38.04 7.14
C GLY A 136 5.90 37.86 8.53
N LYS A 137 6.86 38.75 8.88
CA LYS A 137 7.42 38.82 10.23
C LYS A 137 6.26 38.91 11.21
N VAL A 138 6.02 37.85 11.99
CA VAL A 138 5.14 37.94 13.15
C VAL A 138 5.76 39.03 14.06
N GLU A 139 5.19 40.24 14.07
CA GLU A 139 5.53 41.26 15.05
C GLU A 139 5.26 40.64 16.42
N LYS A 140 6.34 40.33 17.14
CA LYS A 140 6.25 40.02 18.56
C LYS A 140 5.79 41.32 19.24
N THR A 141 4.48 41.45 19.45
CA THR A 141 3.94 42.43 20.41
C THR A 141 4.52 42.07 21.76
N ALA A 142 5.60 42.76 22.12
CA ALA A 142 6.11 42.81 23.48
C ALA A 142 5.06 43.52 24.34
N THR A 143 4.31 42.73 25.10
CA THR A 143 3.50 43.27 26.19
C THR A 143 4.47 43.55 27.36
N LEU A 144 4.64 44.83 27.68
CA LEU A 144 5.27 45.34 28.91
C LEU A 144 4.38 45.01 30.12
#